data_b60a5485ec6ff0b75e2c67fd47089e9d
#
_entry.id   b60a5485ec6ff0b75e2c67fd47089e9d
#
_cell.length_a   1.000
_cell.length_b   1.000
_cell.length_c   1.000
_cell.angle_alpha   90.00
_cell.angle_beta   90.00
_cell.angle_gamma   90.00
#
_symmetry.space_group_name_H-M   'P 1'
#
loop_
_entity.id
_entity.type
_entity.pdbx_description
1 polymer ?
#
loop_
_entity_poly.entity_id
_entity_poly.type
_entity_poly.pdbx_seq_one_letter_code
_entity_poly.pdbx_strand_id
1 'polypeptide(L)'
;MIRQISNIKRDTLLLTLALPVAATQAGEFTTWGNDQGLDIFFDYSSEVMSNVSGGERSGTGYNGLASFGLEADLGQPLGWEGTSLKLSGMDLHGSGIGSRVGDMMGVSNIEGYGSVRLYESWVEKTFEAQSLSLRAGLLLADEEFSTLDTAGAFLNATFGWPEFISMNTVNNGPAFYIPALGARLLWEPNEALYAQIGVFDGDSFDSPYGDDSVN
;
A
#
# COMPACT_ATOMS: atom_id res chain seq x y z
N MET A 1 52.67 -32.96 7.30
CA MET A 1 52.74 -31.76 8.13
C MET A 1 51.45 -31.03 7.98
N ILE A 2 50.47 -31.38 8.79
CA ILE A 2 49.07 -30.91 8.73
C ILE A 2 48.95 -29.75 9.68
N ARG A 3 48.61 -28.57 9.17
CA ARG A 3 48.25 -27.43 10.01
C ARG A 3 46.74 -27.26 10.01
N GLN A 4 46.20 -27.31 11.20
CA GLN A 4 44.80 -27.13 11.57
C GLN A 4 44.23 -25.82 11.01
N ILE A 5 43.04 -25.96 10.48
CA ILE A 5 42.13 -24.81 10.30
C ILE A 5 41.12 -24.94 11.44
N SER A 6 41.35 -24.24 12.51
CA SER A 6 40.36 -23.98 13.55
C SER A 6 39.98 -22.51 13.49
N ASN A 7 38.87 -22.21 12.89
CA ASN A 7 38.10 -20.97 13.18
C ASN A 7 36.70 -21.18 12.63
N ILE A 8 35.93 -21.99 13.31
CA ILE A 8 34.48 -21.93 13.23
C ILE A 8 34.07 -20.71 14.04
N LYS A 9 33.80 -19.63 13.36
CA LYS A 9 33.12 -18.48 13.96
C LYS A 9 31.75 -18.96 14.39
N ARG A 10 31.44 -18.76 15.66
CA ARG A 10 30.17 -19.04 16.29
C ARG A 10 29.06 -18.36 15.46
N ASP A 11 28.15 -19.18 15.01
CA ASP A 11 26.89 -18.72 14.44
C ASP A 11 26.17 -17.93 15.51
N THR A 12 26.09 -16.62 15.26
CA THR A 12 25.29 -15.73 16.10
C THR A 12 23.84 -16.01 15.70
N LEU A 13 23.13 -16.71 16.56
CA LEU A 13 21.69 -16.92 16.44
C LEU A 13 21.04 -15.53 16.44
N LEU A 14 20.56 -15.10 15.28
CA LEU A 14 19.74 -13.91 15.14
C LEU A 14 18.41 -14.17 15.83
N LEU A 15 18.32 -13.84 17.09
CA LEU A 15 17.04 -13.77 17.80
C LEU A 15 16.42 -12.42 17.47
N THR A 16 15.64 -12.37 16.42
CA THR A 16 14.77 -11.24 16.14
C THR A 16 13.66 -11.28 17.19
N LEU A 17 13.84 -10.57 18.28
CA LEU A 17 12.76 -10.34 19.23
C LEU A 17 11.87 -9.25 18.60
N ALA A 18 10.96 -9.67 17.74
CA ALA A 18 9.78 -8.87 17.44
C ALA A 18 8.95 -8.86 18.72
N LEU A 19 9.11 -7.84 19.54
CA LEU A 19 8.11 -7.55 20.56
C LEU A 19 6.84 -7.25 19.78
N PRO A 20 5.73 -7.94 20.03
CA PRO A 20 4.45 -7.51 19.48
C PRO A 20 4.15 -6.16 20.13
N VAL A 21 4.48 -5.08 19.45
CA VAL A 21 3.80 -3.82 19.70
C VAL A 21 2.37 -4.13 19.29
N ALA A 22 1.47 -4.12 20.24
CA ALA A 22 0.06 -4.20 19.95
C ALA A 22 -0.20 -3.14 18.89
N ALA A 23 -0.45 -3.58 17.66
CA ALA A 23 -1.10 -2.75 16.68
C ALA A 23 -2.45 -2.42 17.35
N THR A 24 -2.55 -1.26 17.93
CA THR A 24 -3.83 -0.69 18.27
C THR A 24 -4.42 -0.36 16.90
N GLN A 25 -5.20 -1.27 16.35
CA GLN A 25 -6.16 -0.90 15.34
C GLN A 25 -7.03 0.17 16.02
N ALA A 26 -6.76 1.41 15.69
CA ALA A 26 -7.69 2.48 15.95
C ALA A 26 -8.93 2.09 15.18
N GLY A 27 -10.04 1.85 15.89
CA GLY A 27 -11.22 1.32 15.28
C GLY A 27 -11.65 2.17 14.09
N GLU A 28 -12.13 1.51 13.08
CA GLU A 28 -12.80 2.10 11.94
C GLU A 28 -13.90 3.05 12.45
N PHE A 29 -13.66 4.34 12.36
CA PHE A 29 -14.68 5.34 12.65
C PHE A 29 -15.50 5.56 11.38
N THR A 30 -16.38 4.63 11.10
CA THR A 30 -17.44 4.85 10.11
C THR A 30 -18.45 5.78 10.74
N THR A 31 -18.42 7.04 10.37
CA THR A 31 -19.40 8.02 10.86
C THR A 31 -20.15 8.65 9.70
N TRP A 32 -21.46 8.55 9.79
CA TRP A 32 -22.46 9.26 8.99
C TRP A 32 -22.70 8.77 7.56
N GLY A 33 -23.84 8.12 7.37
CA GLY A 33 -24.54 8.09 6.12
C GLY A 33 -24.72 6.76 5.42
N ASN A 34 -24.49 5.61 6.03
CA ASN A 34 -24.74 4.30 5.41
C ASN A 34 -26.12 4.16 4.75
N ASP A 35 -27.15 4.80 5.31
CA ASP A 35 -28.50 4.83 4.74
C ASP A 35 -28.61 5.70 3.46
N GLN A 36 -27.58 6.49 3.15
CA GLN A 36 -27.53 7.39 1.99
C GLN A 36 -26.39 7.05 1.01
N GLY A 37 -25.69 5.95 1.24
CA GLY A 37 -24.57 5.51 0.37
C GLY A 37 -23.31 6.35 0.53
N LEU A 38 -23.08 7.00 1.67
CA LEU A 38 -21.87 7.76 1.97
C LEU A 38 -21.18 7.16 3.20
N ASP A 39 -19.92 6.75 3.04
CA ASP A 39 -19.05 6.28 4.12
C ASP A 39 -17.87 7.23 4.28
N ILE A 40 -17.63 7.68 5.51
CA ILE A 40 -16.45 8.46 5.88
C ILE A 40 -15.59 7.58 6.76
N PHE A 41 -14.31 7.49 6.47
CA PHE A 41 -13.38 6.64 7.19
C PHE A 41 -12.15 7.40 7.68
N PHE A 42 -11.61 6.91 8.78
CA PHE A 42 -10.29 7.25 9.29
C PHE A 42 -9.66 5.98 9.88
N ASP A 43 -8.46 5.67 9.46
CA ASP A 43 -7.65 4.58 9.99
C ASP A 43 -6.26 5.10 10.39
N TYR A 44 -5.70 4.56 11.46
CA TYR A 44 -4.35 4.87 11.87
C TYR A 44 -3.59 3.61 12.26
N SER A 45 -2.56 3.31 11.50
CA SER A 45 -1.62 2.22 11.76
C SER A 45 -0.29 2.76 12.21
N SER A 46 0.34 2.12 13.19
CA SER A 46 1.67 2.51 13.62
C SER A 46 2.49 1.32 14.10
N GLU A 47 3.81 1.44 13.98
CA GLU A 47 4.73 0.41 14.37
C GLU A 47 6.04 0.99 14.93
N VAL A 48 6.67 0.23 15.81
CA VAL A 48 8.03 0.48 16.29
C VAL A 48 8.86 -0.75 16.00
N MET A 49 9.93 -0.58 15.25
CA MET A 49 10.85 -1.67 14.90
C MET A 49 12.25 -1.37 15.35
N SER A 50 13.00 -2.40 15.73
CA SER A 50 14.39 -2.25 16.19
C SER A 50 15.33 -3.21 15.47
N ASN A 51 16.38 -2.69 14.87
CA ASN A 51 17.52 -3.49 14.44
C ASN A 51 18.49 -3.61 15.60
N VAL A 52 18.54 -4.78 16.23
CA VAL A 52 19.35 -5.03 17.41
C VAL A 52 20.80 -5.40 17.08
N SER A 53 21.03 -6.02 15.90
CA SER A 53 22.36 -6.40 15.43
C SER A 53 22.36 -6.71 13.95
N GLY A 54 23.51 -6.53 13.29
CA GLY A 54 23.64 -6.70 11.83
C GLY A 54 23.12 -5.50 11.05
N GLY A 55 23.00 -5.64 9.72
CA GLY A 55 22.65 -4.56 8.83
C GLY A 55 23.64 -3.41 8.84
N GLU A 56 23.21 -2.22 8.45
CA GLU A 56 24.05 -1.01 8.36
C GLU A 56 24.35 -0.43 9.76
N ARG A 57 23.35 -0.41 10.65
CA ARG A 57 23.49 0.09 12.02
C ARG A 57 22.36 -0.37 12.92
N SER A 58 22.65 -0.57 14.19
CA SER A 58 21.61 -0.80 15.20
C SER A 58 20.80 0.47 15.46
N GLY A 59 19.57 0.29 15.89
CA GLY A 59 18.69 1.39 16.28
C GLY A 59 17.22 1.05 16.12
N THR A 60 16.38 1.98 16.55
CA THR A 60 14.93 1.87 16.55
C THR A 60 14.34 2.89 15.57
N GLY A 61 13.34 2.48 14.80
CA GLY A 61 12.53 3.30 13.94
C GLY A 61 11.07 3.26 14.36
N TYR A 62 10.33 4.27 13.99
CA TYR A 62 8.88 4.39 14.14
C TYR A 62 8.29 4.73 12.78
N ASN A 63 7.18 4.09 12.43
CA ASN A 63 6.36 4.43 11.28
C ASN A 63 4.92 4.65 11.72
N GLY A 64 4.28 5.64 11.14
CA GLY A 64 2.87 5.92 11.27
C GLY A 64 2.23 6.16 9.91
N LEU A 65 1.06 5.60 9.71
CA LEU A 65 0.20 5.77 8.53
C LEU A 65 -1.19 6.15 9.01
N ALA A 66 -1.63 7.36 8.66
CA ALA A 66 -3.02 7.75 8.75
C ALA A 66 -3.66 7.71 7.36
N SER A 67 -4.79 7.05 7.23
CA SER A 67 -5.62 7.01 6.02
C SER A 67 -6.98 7.60 6.35
N PHE A 68 -7.47 8.49 5.52
CA PHE A 68 -8.76 9.14 5.75
C PHE A 68 -9.43 9.50 4.43
N GLY A 69 -10.75 9.53 4.43
CA GLY A 69 -11.46 9.85 3.20
C GLY A 69 -12.95 9.55 3.27
N LEU A 70 -13.53 9.49 2.08
CA LEU A 70 -14.92 9.12 1.88
C LEU A 70 -15.06 8.19 0.68
N GLU A 71 -16.05 7.32 0.79
CA GLU A 71 -16.58 6.51 -0.32
C GLU A 71 -18.07 6.78 -0.45
N ALA A 72 -18.58 6.86 -1.68
CA ALA A 72 -19.97 7.15 -1.93
C ALA A 72 -20.53 6.27 -3.06
N ASP A 73 -21.68 5.63 -2.81
CA ASP A 73 -22.54 5.11 -3.86
C ASP A 73 -23.45 6.26 -4.35
N LEU A 74 -23.32 6.61 -5.62
CA LEU A 74 -24.03 7.74 -6.21
C LEU A 74 -25.41 7.35 -6.78
N GLY A 75 -25.79 6.08 -6.68
CA GLY A 75 -27.09 5.59 -7.13
C GLY A 75 -28.24 6.25 -6.37
N GLN A 76 -28.22 6.17 -5.06
CA GLN A 76 -29.29 6.75 -4.24
C GLN A 76 -29.31 8.27 -4.21
N PRO A 77 -28.18 8.97 -3.91
CA PRO A 77 -28.23 10.42 -3.76
C PRO A 77 -28.37 11.18 -5.10
N LEU A 78 -27.86 10.64 -6.20
CA LEU A 78 -27.84 11.33 -7.50
C LEU A 78 -28.60 10.60 -8.62
N GLY A 79 -29.10 9.38 -8.36
CA GLY A 79 -29.71 8.53 -9.39
C GLY A 79 -28.71 7.97 -10.41
N TRP A 80 -27.42 7.93 -10.06
CA TRP A 80 -26.36 7.39 -10.92
C TRP A 80 -26.09 5.92 -10.57
N GLU A 81 -27.07 5.08 -10.83
CA GLU A 81 -27.05 3.64 -10.54
C GLU A 81 -25.73 2.98 -10.93
N GLY A 82 -25.16 2.17 -10.05
CA GLY A 82 -23.88 1.47 -10.25
C GLY A 82 -22.68 2.40 -10.41
N THR A 83 -22.75 3.63 -9.88
CA THR A 83 -21.63 4.56 -9.87
C THR A 83 -21.16 4.80 -8.46
N SER A 84 -19.87 4.58 -8.19
CA SER A 84 -19.21 4.87 -6.91
C SER A 84 -18.06 5.84 -7.06
N LEU A 85 -17.74 6.51 -5.97
CA LEU A 85 -16.67 7.50 -5.84
C LEU A 85 -15.85 7.18 -4.60
N LYS A 86 -14.54 7.30 -4.69
CA LYS A 86 -13.63 7.39 -3.53
C LYS A 86 -12.84 8.67 -3.61
N LEU A 87 -12.67 9.31 -2.47
CA LEU A 87 -11.75 10.44 -2.29
C LEU A 87 -11.02 10.22 -0.97
N SER A 88 -9.72 10.00 -1.03
CA SER A 88 -8.93 9.74 0.16
C SER A 88 -7.60 10.49 0.17
N GLY A 89 -7.11 10.69 1.38
CA GLY A 89 -5.78 11.18 1.67
C GLY A 89 -5.06 10.25 2.61
N MET A 90 -3.74 10.36 2.62
CA MET A 90 -2.89 9.65 3.56
C MET A 90 -1.85 10.59 4.15
N ASP A 91 -1.41 10.28 5.36
CA ASP A 91 -0.24 10.86 6.02
C ASP A 91 0.72 9.73 6.41
N LEU A 92 1.87 9.70 5.75
CA LEU A 92 3.00 8.85 6.13
C LEU A 92 3.99 9.69 6.94
N HIS A 93 4.38 9.17 8.10
CA HIS A 93 5.36 9.84 8.94
C HIS A 93 6.18 8.85 9.76
N GLY A 94 7.37 9.30 10.16
CA GLY A 94 8.25 8.48 10.97
C GLY A 94 9.70 8.50 10.48
N SER A 95 10.51 7.61 11.04
CA SER A 95 11.94 7.52 10.72
C SER A 95 12.34 6.25 10.01
N GLY A 96 11.41 5.31 9.87
CA GLY A 96 11.66 4.01 9.28
C GLY A 96 12.73 3.16 9.97
N ILE A 97 12.88 1.95 9.51
CA ILE A 97 13.94 1.03 9.93
C ILE A 97 14.81 0.56 8.74
N GLY A 98 14.29 0.68 7.52
CA GLY A 98 14.94 0.17 6.30
C GLY A 98 16.37 0.67 6.14
N SER A 99 16.62 1.98 6.31
CA SER A 99 17.97 2.55 6.24
C SER A 99 18.96 2.06 7.30
N ARG A 100 18.47 1.41 8.37
CA ARG A 100 19.32 0.82 9.41
C ARG A 100 19.59 -0.65 9.13
N VAL A 101 18.66 -1.32 8.51
CA VAL A 101 18.78 -2.72 8.09
C VAL A 101 19.60 -2.82 6.80
N GLY A 102 19.41 -1.89 5.87
CA GLY A 102 20.01 -1.93 4.54
C GLY A 102 19.30 -2.97 3.66
N ASP A 103 17.99 -3.03 3.77
CA ASP A 103 17.15 -3.93 2.98
C ASP A 103 16.89 -3.37 1.58
N MET A 104 16.51 -4.23 0.66
CA MET A 104 16.16 -3.85 -0.72
C MET A 104 14.67 -3.60 -0.89
N MET A 105 13.84 -4.25 -0.06
CA MET A 105 12.40 -4.32 -0.28
C MET A 105 11.56 -3.55 0.72
N GLY A 106 12.14 -3.05 1.79
CA GLY A 106 11.41 -2.50 2.92
C GLY A 106 11.02 -3.56 3.95
N VAL A 107 11.51 -3.38 5.16
CA VAL A 107 11.18 -4.23 6.32
C VAL A 107 9.72 -4.09 6.67
N SER A 108 9.20 -2.88 6.51
CA SER A 108 7.83 -2.49 6.82
C SER A 108 7.06 -2.14 5.55
N ASN A 109 5.83 -2.64 5.46
CA ASN A 109 4.90 -2.30 4.39
C ASN A 109 4.19 -0.95 4.57
N ILE A 110 4.42 -0.24 5.68
CA ILE A 110 3.96 1.13 5.90
C ILE A 110 5.12 2.14 5.99
N GLU A 111 6.34 1.72 5.64
CA GLU A 111 7.48 2.62 5.51
C GLU A 111 7.50 3.24 4.12
N GLY A 112 7.59 4.55 4.04
CA GLY A 112 7.63 5.27 2.79
C GLY A 112 8.05 6.72 2.95
N TYR A 113 7.96 7.49 1.88
CA TYR A 113 8.25 8.91 1.90
C TYR A 113 7.22 9.66 2.75
N GLY A 114 7.68 10.31 3.80
CA GLY A 114 6.82 11.01 4.76
C GLY A 114 6.21 12.27 4.16
N SER A 115 4.90 12.27 3.95
CA SER A 115 4.13 13.43 3.53
C SER A 115 2.63 13.20 3.71
N VAL A 116 1.89 14.30 3.75
CA VAL A 116 0.42 14.29 3.58
C VAL A 116 0.13 14.45 2.09
N ARG A 117 -0.69 13.57 1.52
CA ARG A 117 -0.99 13.59 0.09
C ARG A 117 -2.41 13.12 -0.23
N LEU A 118 -2.90 13.53 -1.39
CA LEU A 118 -4.04 12.88 -2.00
C LEU A 118 -3.63 11.45 -2.34
N TYR A 119 -4.50 10.49 -2.02
CA TYR A 119 -4.22 9.06 -2.20
C TYR A 119 -5.15 8.49 -3.26
N GLU A 120 -5.89 7.43 -2.99
CA GLU A 120 -6.86 6.95 -3.97
C GLU A 120 -7.99 7.96 -4.17
N SER A 121 -8.24 8.36 -5.41
CA SER A 121 -9.30 9.30 -5.75
C SER A 121 -9.84 8.95 -7.13
N TRP A 122 -10.94 8.23 -7.16
CA TRP A 122 -11.45 7.64 -8.38
C TRP A 122 -12.98 7.63 -8.45
N VAL A 123 -13.48 7.47 -9.67
CA VAL A 123 -14.88 7.13 -9.96
C VAL A 123 -14.92 5.78 -10.64
N GLU A 124 -15.85 4.94 -10.22
CA GLU A 124 -16.12 3.65 -10.82
C GLU A 124 -17.56 3.58 -11.35
N LYS A 125 -17.71 3.02 -12.55
CA LYS A 125 -19.01 2.71 -13.16
C LYS A 125 -19.12 1.23 -13.42
N THR A 126 -20.11 0.60 -12.80
CA THR A 126 -20.48 -0.80 -13.02
C THR A 126 -21.64 -0.88 -14.02
N PHE A 127 -21.49 -1.76 -14.99
CA PHE A 127 -22.48 -2.10 -16.01
C PHE A 127 -22.92 -3.56 -15.78
N GLU A 128 -23.88 -3.76 -14.90
CA GLU A 128 -24.30 -5.09 -14.44
C GLU A 128 -24.68 -6.03 -15.59
N ALA A 129 -25.44 -5.54 -16.59
CA ALA A 129 -25.89 -6.34 -17.73
C ALA A 129 -24.73 -6.90 -18.57
N GLN A 130 -23.57 -6.28 -18.56
CA GLN A 130 -22.36 -6.71 -19.29
C GLN A 130 -21.32 -7.34 -18.37
N SER A 131 -21.57 -7.36 -17.07
CA SER A 131 -20.58 -7.77 -16.05
C SER A 131 -19.25 -7.01 -16.17
N LEU A 132 -19.35 -5.72 -16.46
CA LEU A 132 -18.20 -4.83 -16.65
C LEU A 132 -18.17 -3.75 -15.59
N SER A 133 -16.96 -3.37 -15.18
CA SER A 133 -16.71 -2.21 -14.33
C SER A 133 -15.53 -1.40 -14.89
N LEU A 134 -15.71 -0.11 -14.96
CA LEU A 134 -14.68 0.86 -15.38
C LEU A 134 -14.39 1.80 -14.23
N ARG A 135 -13.13 1.80 -13.77
CA ARG A 135 -12.62 2.71 -12.74
C ARG A 135 -11.60 3.65 -13.34
N ALA A 136 -11.63 4.92 -12.99
CA ALA A 136 -10.67 5.91 -13.47
C ALA A 136 -10.41 6.99 -12.40
N GLY A 137 -9.16 7.43 -12.29
CA GLY A 137 -8.73 8.42 -11.32
C GLY A 137 -7.31 8.16 -10.84
N LEU A 138 -7.00 8.55 -9.60
CA LEU A 138 -5.78 8.16 -8.90
C LEU A 138 -5.95 6.75 -8.37
N LEU A 139 -5.20 5.81 -8.93
CA LEU A 139 -5.28 4.38 -8.66
C LEU A 139 -3.91 3.83 -8.27
N LEU A 140 -3.95 2.70 -7.58
CA LEU A 140 -2.79 1.90 -7.24
C LEU A 140 -2.83 0.59 -8.04
N ALA A 141 -1.79 0.29 -8.80
CA ALA A 141 -1.75 -0.93 -9.59
C ALA A 141 -1.57 -2.18 -8.72
N ASP A 142 -0.92 -2.08 -7.57
CA ASP A 142 -0.80 -3.17 -6.61
C ASP A 142 -2.16 -3.55 -6.00
N GLU A 143 -3.02 -2.57 -5.71
CA GLU A 143 -4.39 -2.80 -5.22
C GLU A 143 -5.31 -3.40 -6.29
N GLU A 144 -5.05 -3.12 -7.55
CA GLU A 144 -5.87 -3.64 -8.66
C GLU A 144 -5.37 -5.02 -9.16
N PHE A 145 -4.05 -5.27 -9.19
CA PHE A 145 -3.47 -6.41 -9.90
C PHE A 145 -2.62 -7.34 -9.04
N SER A 146 -2.32 -7.00 -7.80
CA SER A 146 -1.40 -7.78 -6.96
C SER A 146 -1.92 -7.99 -5.54
N THR A 147 -3.21 -8.13 -5.36
CA THR A 147 -3.83 -8.36 -4.05
C THR A 147 -3.84 -9.84 -3.70
N LEU A 148 -3.43 -10.14 -2.47
CA LEU A 148 -3.52 -11.47 -1.87
C LEU A 148 -4.01 -11.32 -0.44
N ASP A 149 -5.16 -11.88 -0.10
CA ASP A 149 -5.78 -11.78 1.24
C ASP A 149 -4.83 -12.19 2.37
N THR A 150 -4.01 -13.20 2.12
CA THR A 150 -3.04 -13.69 3.10
C THR A 150 -1.78 -12.83 3.21
N ALA A 151 -1.48 -12.02 2.21
CA ALA A 151 -0.28 -11.17 2.19
C ALA A 151 -0.36 -10.04 3.23
N GLY A 152 -1.56 -9.52 3.48
CA GLY A 152 -1.81 -8.51 4.51
C GLY A 152 -1.50 -8.93 5.95
N ALA A 153 -1.25 -10.23 6.19
CA ALA A 153 -0.78 -10.72 7.49
C ALA A 153 0.74 -10.51 7.72
N PHE A 154 1.48 -10.07 6.71
CA PHE A 154 2.93 -9.91 6.76
C PHE A 154 3.32 -8.44 6.76
N LEU A 155 4.39 -8.11 7.48
CA LEU A 155 4.86 -6.72 7.62
C LEU A 155 5.81 -6.30 6.51
N ASN A 156 6.48 -7.23 5.86
CA ASN A 156 7.50 -6.91 4.86
C ASN A 156 6.87 -6.51 3.52
N ALA A 157 7.36 -5.44 2.92
CA ALA A 157 6.84 -4.88 1.66
C ALA A 157 6.91 -5.83 0.46
N THR A 158 7.70 -6.91 0.53
CA THR A 158 7.74 -7.97 -0.49
C THR A 158 6.37 -8.64 -0.73
N PHE A 159 5.50 -8.61 0.26
CA PHE A 159 4.17 -9.20 0.17
C PHE A 159 3.13 -8.28 -0.48
N GLY A 160 3.49 -7.03 -0.78
CA GLY A 160 2.70 -6.09 -1.57
C GLY A 160 3.10 -6.11 -3.04
N TRP A 161 3.61 -4.97 -3.54
CA TRP A 161 4.02 -4.83 -4.94
C TRP A 161 5.24 -5.69 -5.28
N PRO A 162 5.18 -6.59 -6.29
CA PRO A 162 6.30 -7.49 -6.59
C PRO A 162 7.55 -6.74 -7.02
N GLU A 163 8.70 -7.09 -6.45
CA GLU A 163 10.01 -6.48 -6.72
C GLU A 163 10.35 -6.44 -8.20
N PHE A 164 10.10 -7.53 -8.93
CA PHE A 164 10.42 -7.59 -10.36
C PHE A 164 9.61 -6.61 -11.22
N ILE A 165 8.46 -6.14 -10.73
CA ILE A 165 7.70 -5.06 -11.36
C ILE A 165 8.24 -3.72 -10.88
N SER A 166 8.33 -3.53 -9.57
CA SER A 166 8.80 -2.31 -8.92
C SER A 166 10.14 -1.82 -9.50
N MET A 167 11.15 -2.69 -9.57
CA MET A 167 12.47 -2.33 -10.10
C MET A 167 12.54 -2.11 -11.62
N ASN A 168 11.52 -2.49 -12.36
CA ASN A 168 11.43 -2.28 -13.80
C ASN A 168 10.51 -1.13 -14.19
N THR A 169 9.96 -0.42 -13.21
CA THR A 169 9.13 0.77 -13.41
C THR A 169 9.83 2.01 -12.86
N VAL A 170 9.52 3.17 -13.41
CA VAL A 170 10.04 4.44 -12.90
C VAL A 170 9.44 4.69 -11.52
N ASN A 171 10.29 5.10 -10.57
CA ASN A 171 9.89 5.38 -9.18
C ASN A 171 9.04 4.27 -8.52
N ASN A 172 9.32 2.99 -8.85
CA ASN A 172 8.63 1.80 -8.36
C ASN A 172 7.19 1.62 -8.89
N GLY A 173 6.75 2.46 -9.83
CA GLY A 173 5.42 2.40 -10.45
C GLY A 173 4.29 2.93 -9.54
N PRO A 174 3.06 2.88 -10.04
CA PRO A 174 1.88 3.31 -9.29
C PRO A 174 1.46 2.25 -8.26
N ALA A 175 2.10 2.27 -7.13
CA ALA A 175 1.88 1.32 -6.05
C ALA A 175 1.95 2.03 -4.69
N PHE A 176 1.53 1.36 -3.62
CA PHE A 176 1.65 1.92 -2.29
C PHE A 176 3.04 2.53 -2.14
N TYR A 177 3.12 3.71 -1.83
CA TYR A 177 2.32 4.79 -1.26
C TYR A 177 2.05 5.93 -2.25
N ILE A 178 2.30 5.74 -3.54
CA ILE A 178 2.19 6.78 -4.58
C ILE A 178 1.24 6.28 -5.66
N PRO A 179 -0.02 6.76 -5.66
CA PRO A 179 -0.95 6.47 -6.74
C PRO A 179 -0.59 7.22 -8.02
N ALA A 180 -1.07 6.73 -9.15
CA ALA A 180 -0.97 7.42 -10.42
C ALA A 180 -2.34 7.62 -11.07
N LEU A 181 -2.43 8.58 -11.99
CA LEU A 181 -3.58 8.66 -12.88
C LEU A 181 -3.67 7.38 -13.70
N GLY A 182 -4.84 6.80 -13.73
CA GLY A 182 -5.04 5.54 -14.43
C GLY A 182 -6.50 5.23 -14.70
N ALA A 183 -6.70 4.16 -15.45
CA ALA A 183 -7.99 3.56 -15.68
C ALA A 183 -7.88 2.04 -15.71
N ARG A 184 -8.87 1.37 -15.13
CA ARG A 184 -8.98 -0.09 -15.12
C ARG A 184 -10.36 -0.51 -15.64
N LEU A 185 -10.38 -1.48 -16.53
CA LEU A 185 -11.56 -2.20 -16.95
C LEU A 185 -11.51 -3.62 -16.39
N LEU A 186 -12.56 -4.01 -15.68
CA LEU A 186 -12.78 -5.36 -15.15
C LEU A 186 -13.99 -5.98 -15.83
N TRP A 187 -13.86 -7.22 -16.29
CA TRP A 187 -14.94 -8.07 -16.78
C TRP A 187 -15.04 -9.32 -15.91
N GLU A 188 -16.19 -9.51 -15.28
CA GLU A 188 -16.44 -10.58 -14.31
C GLU A 188 -17.80 -11.24 -14.58
N PRO A 189 -17.88 -12.13 -15.59
CA PRO A 189 -19.14 -12.76 -15.99
C PRO A 189 -19.69 -13.73 -14.95
N ASN A 190 -18.87 -14.27 -14.07
CA ASN A 190 -19.25 -15.17 -12.98
C ASN A 190 -18.11 -15.27 -11.95
N GLU A 191 -18.38 -15.87 -10.79
CA GLU A 191 -17.44 -16.03 -9.66
C GLU A 191 -16.15 -16.81 -9.98
N ALA A 192 -16.12 -17.58 -11.06
CA ALA A 192 -14.99 -18.43 -11.44
C ALA A 192 -14.06 -17.81 -12.49
N LEU A 193 -14.48 -16.71 -13.13
CA LEU A 193 -13.74 -16.10 -14.23
C LEU A 193 -13.80 -14.58 -14.15
N TYR A 194 -12.65 -13.97 -14.18
CA TYR A 194 -12.51 -12.54 -14.41
C TYR A 194 -11.36 -12.25 -15.37
N ALA A 195 -11.42 -11.10 -15.99
CA ALA A 195 -10.32 -10.53 -16.77
C ALA A 195 -10.27 -9.02 -16.51
N GLN A 196 -9.07 -8.50 -16.33
CA GLN A 196 -8.90 -7.06 -16.13
C GLN A 196 -7.70 -6.52 -16.89
N ILE A 197 -7.81 -5.27 -17.28
CA ILE A 197 -6.75 -4.50 -17.93
C ILE A 197 -6.72 -3.11 -17.34
N GLY A 198 -5.51 -2.58 -17.11
CA GLY A 198 -5.28 -1.24 -16.61
C GLY A 198 -4.25 -0.50 -17.44
N VAL A 199 -4.40 0.82 -17.45
CA VAL A 199 -3.42 1.76 -17.97
C VAL A 199 -3.16 2.81 -16.90
N PHE A 200 -1.91 3.15 -16.66
CA PHE A 200 -1.49 4.05 -15.61
C PHE A 200 -0.45 5.02 -16.16
N ASP A 201 -0.33 6.18 -15.54
CA ASP A 201 0.83 7.02 -15.74
C ASP A 201 2.09 6.23 -15.34
N GLY A 202 3.10 6.28 -16.19
CA GLY A 202 4.33 5.51 -16.02
C GLY A 202 5.33 6.14 -15.05
N ASP A 203 5.15 7.39 -14.68
CA ASP A 203 5.95 8.10 -13.69
C ASP A 203 5.07 8.83 -12.69
N SER A 204 4.65 8.11 -11.68
CA SER A 204 3.75 8.61 -10.64
C SER A 204 4.40 9.59 -9.65
N PHE A 205 5.71 9.84 -9.76
CA PHE A 205 6.48 10.65 -8.80
C PHE A 205 7.47 11.57 -9.50
N ASP A 206 7.07 12.21 -10.58
CA ASP A 206 7.96 13.00 -11.43
C ASP A 206 8.01 14.50 -11.09
N SER A 207 7.35 14.94 -10.01
CA SER A 207 7.52 16.29 -9.50
C SER A 207 8.99 16.61 -9.20
N PRO A 208 9.48 17.79 -9.58
CA PRO A 208 10.81 18.22 -9.21
C PRO A 208 11.03 18.33 -7.69
N TYR A 209 9.97 18.31 -6.92
CA TYR A 209 9.98 18.28 -5.46
C TYR A 209 9.73 16.88 -4.88
N GLY A 210 9.43 15.90 -5.71
CA GLY A 210 9.32 14.51 -5.34
C GLY A 210 8.13 14.13 -4.47
N ASP A 211 7.04 14.88 -4.49
CA ASP A 211 5.89 14.65 -3.64
C ASP A 211 4.52 14.76 -4.33
N ASP A 212 4.50 14.99 -5.65
CA ASP A 212 3.27 15.07 -6.40
C ASP A 212 2.93 13.73 -7.05
N SER A 213 1.70 13.30 -6.91
CA SER A 213 1.15 12.10 -7.56
C SER A 213 0.29 12.44 -8.78
N VAL A 214 0.23 13.72 -9.16
CA VAL A 214 -0.55 14.22 -10.30
C VAL A 214 0.29 15.25 -11.06
N ASN A 215 0.50 15.00 -12.34
CA ASN A 215 1.06 15.93 -13.32
C ASN A 215 -0.02 16.43 -14.27
#